data_e8253fbd49f3b5e6d10e7daa9c810a76
#
_entry.id   e8253fbd49f3b5e6d10e7daa9c810a76
#
_cell.length_a   1.000
_cell.length_b   1.000
_cell.length_c   1.000
_cell.angle_alpha   90.00
_cell.angle_beta   90.00
_cell.angle_gamma   90.00
#
_symmetry.space_group_name_H-M   'P 1'
#
loop_
_entity.id
_entity.type
_entity.pdbx_description
1 polymer ?
#
loop_
_entity_poly.entity_id
_entity_poly.type
_entity_poly.pdbx_seq_one_letter_code
_entity_poly.pdbx_strand_id
1 'polypeptide(L)'
;MLNRQIFFSELAQTSLAPPALEIKSAKGIYLYGTNGKKYIDLISGIAVSNIGHGNPKVVSAIKKQLDKHSYLMVYGEYIVAPQVEYAHLLFNYLPKKINNVYFTGSGSEAVEGALKLAKRFSGRTEIIAFKNAYHGSSHGALSVMGNETMKQAFRPLLPDVRFIEFNNENDLSQITSKTACVIVEPIQGEAGVILPNEIKNEKLKIKNYLQLLRERCDETAALLIFDEIQTGMGRTGTLFAFEKYKVVPDILCLAKAFGGGMPLGAFISSREIMQALSHTPALGHITTFGGHPLSCVAGMAALKEIARQKAEGRRKKGELFKKLLVHPRIKEVRGEGLLLAVQFEREEENKKIISRCIEKGVLTDWFLFRPDAMRIAPPLIISEKEIKWACEKIMESIV
;
A
#
# COMPACT_ATOMS: atom_id res chain seq x y z
N MET A 1 -31.71 12.76 14.50
CA MET A 1 -30.47 12.30 15.19
C MET A 1 -29.26 12.95 14.51
N LEU A 2 -28.31 13.47 15.27
CA LEU A 2 -27.08 14.03 14.66
C LEU A 2 -26.21 12.87 14.14
N ASN A 3 -25.57 13.02 12.97
CA ASN A 3 -24.71 12.00 12.37
C ASN A 3 -23.67 11.43 13.35
N ARG A 4 -23.12 12.27 14.24
CA ARG A 4 -22.19 11.85 15.28
C ARG A 4 -22.78 10.83 16.27
N GLN A 5 -24.05 10.97 16.65
CA GLN A 5 -24.72 10.01 17.54
C GLN A 5 -24.91 8.67 16.83
N ILE A 6 -25.39 8.69 15.58
CA ILE A 6 -25.54 7.49 14.74
C ILE A 6 -24.20 6.79 14.53
N PHE A 7 -23.12 7.56 14.28
CA PHE A 7 -21.77 7.01 14.15
C PHE A 7 -21.32 6.15 15.35
N PHE A 8 -21.60 6.63 16.58
CA PHE A 8 -21.20 5.88 17.78
C PHE A 8 -22.20 4.79 18.17
N SER A 9 -23.48 4.88 17.81
CA SER A 9 -24.50 3.91 18.20
C SER A 9 -24.74 2.78 17.19
N GLU A 10 -24.50 3.02 15.88
CA GLU A 10 -24.90 2.09 14.82
C GLU A 10 -23.73 1.58 13.98
N LEU A 11 -22.59 2.27 13.95
CA LEU A 11 -21.40 1.79 13.25
C LEU A 11 -20.44 1.12 14.22
N ALA A 12 -20.01 -0.10 13.89
CA ALA A 12 -19.00 -0.81 14.67
C ALA A 12 -17.67 -0.05 14.63
N GLN A 13 -17.14 0.25 15.83
CA GLN A 13 -15.90 0.98 15.98
C GLN A 13 -14.72 0.01 16.08
N THR A 14 -13.59 0.34 15.45
CA THR A 14 -12.32 -0.40 15.55
C THR A 14 -11.35 0.21 16.56
N SER A 15 -11.75 1.32 17.22
CA SER A 15 -11.01 2.02 18.26
C SER A 15 -11.98 2.60 19.27
N LEU A 16 -11.61 2.60 20.56
CA LEU A 16 -12.41 3.21 21.62
C LEU A 16 -12.42 4.75 21.55
N ALA A 17 -11.44 5.37 20.88
CA ALA A 17 -11.29 6.81 20.78
C ALA A 17 -10.96 7.25 19.35
N PRO A 18 -11.87 7.06 18.37
CA PRO A 18 -11.67 7.54 17.01
C PRO A 18 -11.65 9.08 17.00
N PRO A 19 -10.89 9.74 16.09
CA PRO A 19 -10.92 11.20 15.98
C PRO A 19 -12.31 11.77 15.69
N ALA A 20 -13.17 10.98 15.07
CA ALA A 20 -14.58 11.28 14.77
C ALA A 20 -14.79 12.68 14.15
N LEU A 21 -13.93 13.03 13.18
CA LEU A 21 -14.04 14.28 12.44
C LEU A 21 -15.23 14.20 11.47
N GLU A 22 -16.14 15.16 11.56
CA GLU A 22 -17.27 15.23 10.64
C GLU A 22 -16.83 15.93 9.35
N ILE A 23 -16.58 15.16 8.28
CA ILE A 23 -16.13 15.66 6.99
C ILE A 23 -17.32 15.80 6.03
N LYS A 24 -17.53 17.01 5.53
CA LYS A 24 -18.59 17.33 4.57
C LYS A 24 -18.19 17.07 3.12
N SER A 25 -16.93 17.37 2.77
CA SER A 25 -16.44 17.23 1.40
C SER A 25 -14.90 17.14 1.37
N ALA A 26 -14.36 16.72 0.21
CA ALA A 26 -12.92 16.69 -0.02
C ALA A 26 -12.60 17.15 -1.45
N LYS A 27 -11.50 17.90 -1.64
CA LYS A 27 -11.04 18.37 -2.96
C LYS A 27 -9.52 18.60 -2.97
N GLY A 28 -8.84 18.05 -3.97
CA GLY A 28 -7.39 18.16 -4.08
C GLY A 28 -6.71 17.51 -2.87
N ILE A 29 -5.94 18.27 -2.10
CA ILE A 29 -5.29 17.79 -0.88
C ILE A 29 -6.06 18.13 0.40
N TYR A 30 -7.28 18.66 0.29
CA TYR A 30 -8.01 19.21 1.42
C TYR A 30 -9.27 18.42 1.75
N LEU A 31 -9.51 18.27 3.05
CA LEU A 31 -10.78 17.85 3.63
C LEU A 31 -11.49 19.07 4.25
N TYR A 32 -12.81 19.11 4.16
CA TYR A 32 -13.63 20.21 4.69
C TYR A 32 -14.62 19.66 5.72
N GLY A 33 -14.47 20.12 6.96
CA GLY A 33 -15.36 19.74 8.05
C GLY A 33 -16.73 20.41 7.96
N THR A 34 -17.72 19.85 8.64
CA THR A 34 -19.07 20.43 8.79
C THR A 34 -19.03 21.75 9.58
N ASN A 35 -18.03 21.93 10.41
CA ASN A 35 -17.76 23.16 11.19
C ASN A 35 -17.06 24.27 10.39
N GLY A 36 -16.95 24.12 9.06
CA GLY A 36 -16.24 25.07 8.18
C GLY A 36 -14.71 24.96 8.21
N LYS A 37 -14.13 24.10 9.04
CA LYS A 37 -12.68 23.93 9.14
C LYS A 37 -12.13 23.19 7.92
N LYS A 38 -10.98 23.62 7.45
CA LYS A 38 -10.24 23.05 6.34
C LYS A 38 -8.99 22.35 6.86
N TYR A 39 -8.75 21.12 6.40
CA TYR A 39 -7.58 20.32 6.79
C TYR A 39 -6.74 19.98 5.57
N ILE A 40 -5.42 20.12 5.66
CA ILE A 40 -4.50 19.44 4.73
C ILE A 40 -4.43 17.96 5.11
N ASP A 41 -4.65 17.09 4.13
CA ASP A 41 -4.61 15.64 4.30
C ASP A 41 -3.18 15.12 4.08
N LEU A 42 -2.53 14.69 5.17
CA LEU A 42 -1.23 14.02 5.11
C LEU A 42 -1.33 12.49 5.29
N ILE A 43 -2.55 11.93 5.17
CA ILE A 43 -2.82 10.48 5.26
C ILE A 43 -3.18 9.91 3.89
N SER A 44 -3.94 10.68 3.09
CA SER A 44 -4.51 10.26 1.79
C SER A 44 -5.30 8.95 1.85
N GLY A 45 -5.99 8.66 2.98
CA GLY A 45 -6.65 7.37 3.18
C GLY A 45 -5.64 6.21 3.19
N ILE A 46 -4.47 6.41 3.78
CA ILE A 46 -3.32 5.49 3.82
C ILE A 46 -2.83 5.16 2.39
N ALA A 47 -2.42 6.22 1.67
CA ALA A 47 -1.91 6.19 0.31
C ALA A 47 -2.93 5.72 -0.76
N VAL A 48 -4.21 6.03 -0.58
CA VAL A 48 -5.27 5.79 -1.58
C VAL A 48 -5.41 6.99 -2.53
N SER A 49 -5.54 8.20 -1.99
CA SER A 49 -5.86 9.40 -2.76
C SER A 49 -4.62 10.06 -3.38
N ASN A 50 -3.76 9.28 -4.04
CA ASN A 50 -2.48 9.77 -4.60
C ASN A 50 -2.62 10.95 -5.57
N ILE A 51 -3.70 10.99 -6.34
CA ILE A 51 -3.99 12.09 -7.30
C ILE A 51 -4.92 13.16 -6.71
N GLY A 52 -5.12 13.15 -5.39
CA GLY A 52 -6.00 14.05 -4.67
C GLY A 52 -7.47 13.64 -4.74
N HIS A 53 -8.25 14.26 -3.85
CA HIS A 53 -9.69 14.04 -3.74
C HIS A 53 -10.43 14.69 -4.89
N GLY A 54 -11.45 14.01 -5.42
CA GLY A 54 -12.33 14.55 -6.45
C GLY A 54 -11.63 14.89 -7.78
N ASN A 55 -10.60 14.12 -8.15
CA ASN A 55 -9.88 14.35 -9.41
C ASN A 55 -10.84 14.33 -10.60
N PRO A 56 -10.92 15.42 -11.41
CA PRO A 56 -11.93 15.57 -12.46
C PRO A 56 -11.85 14.52 -13.56
N LYS A 57 -10.65 13.97 -13.85
CA LYS A 57 -10.48 12.93 -14.86
C LYS A 57 -11.03 11.59 -14.39
N VAL A 58 -10.83 11.26 -13.11
CA VAL A 58 -11.43 10.06 -12.49
C VAL A 58 -12.95 10.19 -12.44
N VAL A 59 -13.46 11.33 -11.94
CA VAL A 59 -14.90 11.58 -11.87
C VAL A 59 -15.56 11.49 -13.26
N SER A 60 -14.93 12.09 -14.28
CA SER A 60 -15.42 12.00 -15.66
C SER A 60 -15.41 10.58 -16.21
N ALA A 61 -14.36 9.79 -15.94
CA ALA A 61 -14.26 8.41 -16.39
C ALA A 61 -15.38 7.55 -15.77
N ILE A 62 -15.62 7.71 -14.45
CA ILE A 62 -16.69 6.98 -13.75
C ILE A 62 -18.08 7.37 -14.34
N LYS A 63 -18.37 8.65 -14.51
CA LYS A 63 -19.64 9.11 -15.08
C LYS A 63 -19.89 8.52 -16.47
N LYS A 64 -18.90 8.60 -17.36
CA LYS A 64 -18.99 8.00 -18.71
C LYS A 64 -19.18 6.48 -18.70
N GLN A 65 -18.65 5.79 -17.71
CA GLN A 65 -18.85 4.36 -17.58
C GLN A 65 -20.26 4.02 -17.03
N LEU A 66 -20.79 4.85 -16.13
CA LEU A 66 -22.16 4.70 -15.62
C LEU A 66 -23.21 4.81 -16.73
N ASP A 67 -22.98 5.68 -17.73
CA ASP A 67 -23.86 5.82 -18.90
C ASP A 67 -23.94 4.55 -19.76
N LYS A 68 -22.95 3.62 -19.63
CA LYS A 68 -22.91 2.34 -20.33
C LYS A 68 -23.47 1.21 -19.47
N HIS A 69 -22.84 0.96 -18.36
CA HIS A 69 -23.22 -0.03 -17.33
C HIS A 69 -22.37 0.19 -16.08
N SER A 70 -22.94 -0.08 -14.90
CA SER A 70 -22.23 -0.04 -13.62
C SER A 70 -21.45 -1.34 -13.36
N TYR A 71 -22.07 -2.48 -13.61
CA TYR A 71 -21.54 -3.81 -13.33
C TYR A 71 -21.88 -4.82 -14.43
N LEU A 72 -20.96 -5.72 -14.70
CA LEU A 72 -21.12 -6.97 -15.43
C LEU A 72 -20.28 -8.03 -14.72
N MET A 73 -20.56 -9.32 -14.95
CA MET A 73 -19.76 -10.42 -14.43
C MET A 73 -18.29 -10.30 -14.87
N VAL A 74 -17.34 -10.35 -13.93
CA VAL A 74 -15.96 -9.90 -14.13
C VAL A 74 -14.89 -10.99 -14.05
N TYR A 75 -15.21 -12.21 -13.61
CA TYR A 75 -14.21 -13.24 -13.37
C TYR A 75 -13.84 -14.09 -14.60
N GLY A 76 -13.74 -13.45 -15.75
CA GLY A 76 -13.13 -14.05 -16.95
C GLY A 76 -14.11 -14.70 -17.93
N GLU A 77 -15.42 -14.69 -17.65
CA GLU A 77 -16.41 -15.27 -18.56
C GLU A 77 -16.83 -14.33 -19.69
N TYR A 78 -16.74 -13.01 -19.47
CA TYR A 78 -17.06 -11.99 -20.46
C TYR A 78 -15.83 -11.13 -20.79
N ILE A 79 -15.73 -10.67 -22.03
CA ILE A 79 -14.76 -9.64 -22.41
C ILE A 79 -15.33 -8.28 -22.04
N VAL A 80 -14.88 -7.73 -20.89
CA VAL A 80 -15.34 -6.44 -20.37
C VAL A 80 -14.26 -5.38 -20.64
N ALA A 81 -14.55 -4.45 -21.53
CA ALA A 81 -13.59 -3.47 -22.04
C ALA A 81 -12.79 -2.73 -20.94
N PRO A 82 -13.39 -2.19 -19.85
CA PRO A 82 -12.64 -1.53 -18.78
C PRO A 82 -11.54 -2.38 -18.16
N GLN A 83 -11.75 -3.69 -17.98
CA GLN A 83 -10.72 -4.60 -17.46
C GLN A 83 -9.60 -4.80 -18.46
N VAL A 84 -9.94 -5.08 -19.72
CA VAL A 84 -8.99 -5.34 -20.80
C VAL A 84 -8.11 -4.12 -21.05
N GLU A 85 -8.73 -2.93 -21.15
CA GLU A 85 -8.03 -1.67 -21.37
C GLU A 85 -7.11 -1.31 -20.19
N TYR A 86 -7.54 -1.57 -18.94
CA TYR A 86 -6.69 -1.31 -17.77
C TYR A 86 -5.51 -2.28 -17.70
N ALA A 87 -5.73 -3.56 -17.94
CA ALA A 87 -4.67 -4.55 -18.04
C ALA A 87 -3.65 -4.16 -19.12
N HIS A 88 -4.11 -3.84 -20.32
CA HIS A 88 -3.24 -3.42 -21.43
C HIS A 88 -2.43 -2.16 -21.07
N LEU A 89 -3.07 -1.14 -20.48
CA LEU A 89 -2.38 0.07 -20.05
C LEU A 89 -1.32 -0.24 -18.99
N LEU A 90 -1.64 -1.07 -18.01
CA LEU A 90 -0.76 -1.42 -16.90
C LEU A 90 0.53 -2.07 -17.40
N PHE A 91 0.44 -2.99 -18.35
CA PHE A 91 1.60 -3.70 -18.91
C PHE A 91 2.55 -2.81 -19.71
N ASN A 92 2.17 -1.59 -20.09
CA ASN A 92 3.11 -0.60 -20.63
C ASN A 92 4.10 -0.07 -19.58
N TYR A 93 3.83 -0.29 -18.29
CA TYR A 93 4.65 0.19 -17.17
C TYR A 93 5.29 -0.94 -16.36
N LEU A 94 5.01 -2.20 -16.70
CA LEU A 94 5.55 -3.36 -16.01
C LEU A 94 6.60 -4.08 -16.84
N PRO A 95 7.57 -4.76 -16.20
CA PRO A 95 8.52 -5.63 -16.90
C PRO A 95 7.80 -6.73 -17.68
N LYS A 96 8.33 -7.10 -18.85
CA LYS A 96 7.74 -8.15 -19.70
C LYS A 96 7.54 -9.51 -18.99
N LYS A 97 8.32 -9.77 -17.93
CA LYS A 97 8.25 -10.99 -17.12
C LYS A 97 6.90 -11.11 -16.38
N ILE A 98 6.30 -10.00 -15.93
CA ILE A 98 5.01 -9.96 -15.23
C ILE A 98 3.96 -9.32 -16.14
N ASN A 99 3.18 -10.14 -16.83
CA ASN A 99 2.37 -9.75 -17.98
C ASN A 99 0.94 -10.30 -17.96
N ASN A 100 0.49 -10.78 -16.80
CA ASN A 100 -0.87 -11.29 -16.62
C ASN A 100 -1.42 -10.82 -15.27
N VAL A 101 -2.64 -10.27 -15.26
CA VAL A 101 -3.26 -9.66 -14.08
C VAL A 101 -4.56 -10.36 -13.73
N TYR A 102 -4.75 -10.60 -12.44
CA TYR A 102 -6.01 -10.96 -11.85
C TYR A 102 -6.48 -9.81 -10.95
N PHE A 103 -7.61 -9.18 -11.30
CA PHE A 103 -8.18 -8.10 -10.50
C PHE A 103 -8.98 -8.65 -9.33
N THR A 104 -8.94 -7.94 -8.19
CA THR A 104 -9.68 -8.24 -6.95
C THR A 104 -10.39 -6.99 -6.45
N GLY A 105 -11.24 -7.13 -5.43
CA GLY A 105 -11.96 -5.99 -4.83
C GLY A 105 -11.14 -5.21 -3.81
N SER A 106 -10.06 -5.80 -3.27
CA SER A 106 -9.26 -5.19 -2.20
C SER A 106 -7.81 -5.68 -2.22
N GLY A 107 -6.95 -5.03 -1.41
CA GLY A 107 -5.56 -5.45 -1.19
C GLY A 107 -5.47 -6.79 -0.46
N SER A 108 -6.31 -7.02 0.55
CA SER A 108 -6.35 -8.32 1.24
C SER A 108 -6.68 -9.46 0.29
N GLU A 109 -7.67 -9.28 -0.60
CA GLU A 109 -7.98 -10.27 -1.63
C GLU A 109 -6.83 -10.48 -2.63
N ALA A 110 -6.08 -9.43 -2.96
CA ALA A 110 -4.90 -9.55 -3.80
C ALA A 110 -3.81 -10.41 -3.13
N VAL A 111 -3.58 -10.21 -1.84
CA VAL A 111 -2.67 -11.04 -1.05
C VAL A 111 -3.17 -12.48 -0.95
N GLU A 112 -4.46 -12.71 -0.65
CA GLU A 112 -5.07 -14.06 -0.65
C GLU A 112 -4.84 -14.79 -1.97
N GLY A 113 -5.10 -14.10 -3.09
CA GLY A 113 -4.89 -14.63 -4.43
C GLY A 113 -3.44 -14.97 -4.71
N ALA A 114 -2.51 -14.09 -4.34
CA ALA A 114 -1.07 -14.28 -4.50
C ALA A 114 -0.55 -15.49 -3.72
N LEU A 115 -0.95 -15.65 -2.44
CA LEU A 115 -0.56 -16.78 -1.60
C LEU A 115 -1.11 -18.10 -2.16
N LYS A 116 -2.38 -18.12 -2.56
CA LYS A 116 -3.03 -19.30 -3.19
C LYS A 116 -2.33 -19.67 -4.50
N LEU A 117 -2.04 -18.67 -5.35
CA LEU A 117 -1.33 -18.87 -6.61
C LEU A 117 0.05 -19.47 -6.38
N ALA A 118 0.83 -18.93 -5.46
CA ALA A 118 2.17 -19.38 -5.15
C ALA A 118 2.18 -20.85 -4.66
N LYS A 119 1.28 -21.21 -3.73
CA LYS A 119 1.14 -22.60 -3.25
C LYS A 119 0.73 -23.55 -4.37
N ARG A 120 -0.22 -23.15 -5.20
CA ARG A 120 -0.72 -23.99 -6.28
C ARG A 120 0.29 -24.21 -7.39
N PHE A 121 1.01 -23.18 -7.77
CA PHE A 121 2.05 -23.26 -8.80
C PHE A 121 3.25 -24.08 -8.35
N SER A 122 3.74 -23.85 -7.12
CA SER A 122 4.92 -24.55 -6.59
C SER A 122 4.64 -25.97 -6.07
N GLY A 123 3.41 -26.30 -5.73
CA GLY A 123 3.05 -27.54 -5.01
C GLY A 123 3.52 -27.58 -3.57
N ARG A 124 4.01 -26.47 -3.00
CA ARG A 124 4.58 -26.35 -1.65
C ARG A 124 3.61 -25.59 -0.74
N THR A 125 3.82 -25.68 0.59
CA THR A 125 2.91 -25.10 1.58
C THR A 125 3.55 -23.99 2.42
N GLU A 126 4.86 -24.03 2.66
CA GLU A 126 5.56 -23.09 3.54
C GLU A 126 5.57 -21.67 2.95
N ILE A 127 5.19 -20.71 3.77
CA ILE A 127 5.22 -19.28 3.45
C ILE A 127 6.18 -18.59 4.41
N ILE A 128 7.13 -17.82 3.88
CA ILE A 128 7.96 -16.91 4.66
C ILE A 128 7.36 -15.52 4.60
N ALA A 129 7.16 -14.90 5.76
CA ALA A 129 6.72 -13.51 5.93
C ALA A 129 7.68 -12.78 6.87
N PHE A 130 7.50 -11.46 7.03
CA PHE A 130 8.41 -10.66 7.84
C PHE A 130 7.74 -10.14 9.10
N LYS A 131 8.50 -10.06 10.20
CA LYS A 131 8.04 -9.39 11.40
C LYS A 131 7.71 -7.91 11.09
N ASN A 132 6.69 -7.40 11.76
CA ASN A 132 6.14 -6.05 11.55
C ASN A 132 5.62 -5.76 10.13
N ALA A 133 5.41 -6.78 9.28
CA ALA A 133 4.76 -6.60 7.98
C ALA A 133 3.23 -6.52 8.14
N TYR A 134 2.59 -5.71 7.28
CA TYR A 134 1.13 -5.61 7.20
C TYR A 134 0.64 -5.95 5.79
N HIS A 135 -0.19 -6.99 5.68
CA HIS A 135 -0.68 -7.49 4.39
C HIS A 135 -2.21 -7.51 4.27
N GLY A 136 -2.92 -7.11 5.30
CA GLY A 136 -4.38 -7.08 5.33
C GLY A 136 -4.99 -7.84 6.51
N SER A 137 -6.32 -7.82 6.60
CA SER A 137 -7.09 -8.33 7.74
C SER A 137 -8.01 -9.51 7.40
N SER A 138 -8.04 -10.02 6.17
CA SER A 138 -8.67 -11.32 5.86
C SER A 138 -7.80 -12.46 6.43
N HIS A 139 -8.38 -13.64 6.67
CA HIS A 139 -7.70 -14.71 7.41
C HIS A 139 -6.34 -15.11 6.82
N GLY A 140 -6.20 -15.26 5.50
CA GLY A 140 -4.92 -15.58 4.88
C GLY A 140 -3.93 -14.41 4.93
N ALA A 141 -4.37 -13.18 4.63
CA ALA A 141 -3.53 -11.98 4.75
C ALA A 141 -3.13 -11.72 6.21
N LEU A 142 -4.05 -11.94 7.18
CA LEU A 142 -3.77 -11.85 8.61
C LEU A 142 -2.74 -12.90 9.05
N SER A 143 -2.78 -14.09 8.45
CA SER A 143 -1.83 -15.17 8.77
C SER A 143 -0.37 -14.77 8.49
N VAL A 144 -0.13 -13.96 7.46
CA VAL A 144 1.20 -13.46 7.07
C VAL A 144 1.52 -12.07 7.65
N MET A 145 0.62 -11.48 8.44
CA MET A 145 0.88 -10.25 9.18
C MET A 145 1.91 -10.50 10.29
N GLY A 146 2.93 -9.66 10.37
CA GLY A 146 4.10 -9.85 11.22
C GLY A 146 3.97 -9.38 12.67
N ASN A 147 2.75 -9.10 13.16
CA ASN A 147 2.51 -8.62 14.52
C ASN A 147 1.54 -9.54 15.26
N GLU A 148 2.01 -10.21 16.32
CA GLU A 148 1.21 -11.21 17.06
C GLU A 148 0.06 -10.57 17.84
N THR A 149 0.24 -9.37 18.37
CA THR A 149 -0.82 -8.67 19.12
C THR A 149 -2.09 -8.46 18.28
N MET A 150 -1.92 -8.24 16.97
CA MET A 150 -3.05 -8.01 16.06
C MET A 150 -3.78 -9.29 15.65
N LYS A 151 -3.17 -10.46 15.80
CA LYS A 151 -3.70 -11.70 15.19
C LYS A 151 -3.98 -12.84 16.18
N GLN A 152 -3.42 -12.80 17.40
CA GLN A 152 -3.56 -13.91 18.34
C GLN A 152 -5.02 -14.27 18.67
N ALA A 153 -5.90 -13.27 18.75
CA ALA A 153 -7.32 -13.47 19.06
C ALA A 153 -8.11 -14.16 17.93
N PHE A 154 -7.54 -14.25 16.72
CA PHE A 154 -8.20 -14.79 15.53
C PHE A 154 -7.65 -16.17 15.13
N ARG A 155 -6.87 -16.82 15.99
CA ARG A 155 -6.36 -18.17 15.75
C ARG A 155 -7.47 -19.23 15.83
N PRO A 156 -7.43 -20.35 15.04
CA PRO A 156 -6.28 -20.76 14.21
C PRO A 156 -6.20 -19.99 12.89
N LEU A 157 -4.98 -19.73 12.45
CA LEU A 157 -4.65 -19.10 11.18
C LEU A 157 -4.04 -20.14 10.22
N LEU A 158 -3.61 -19.73 9.02
CA LEU A 158 -2.98 -20.64 8.07
C LEU A 158 -1.75 -21.32 8.69
N PRO A 159 -1.61 -22.65 8.53
CA PRO A 159 -0.40 -23.38 8.93
C PRO A 159 0.79 -23.02 8.02
N ASP A 160 1.99 -23.46 8.42
CA ASP A 160 3.22 -23.35 7.65
C ASP A 160 3.64 -21.92 7.30
N VAL A 161 3.28 -20.94 8.14
CA VAL A 161 3.75 -19.55 8.04
C VAL A 161 4.89 -19.33 9.03
N ARG A 162 6.04 -18.93 8.54
CA ARG A 162 7.23 -18.62 9.34
C ARG A 162 7.59 -17.14 9.17
N PHE A 163 8.09 -16.54 10.25
CA PHE A 163 8.44 -15.11 10.28
C PHE A 163 9.95 -14.95 10.47
N ILE A 164 10.54 -14.12 9.61
CA ILE A 164 11.94 -13.70 9.69
C ILE A 164 12.04 -12.19 9.88
N GLU A 165 13.21 -11.70 10.29
CA GLU A 165 13.45 -10.26 10.46
C GLU A 165 13.73 -9.59 9.11
N PHE A 166 13.09 -8.44 8.87
CA PHE A 166 13.42 -7.60 7.74
C PHE A 166 14.80 -6.97 7.93
N ASN A 167 15.61 -6.90 6.87
CA ASN A 167 16.99 -6.41 6.91
C ASN A 167 17.99 -7.30 7.68
N ASN A 168 17.64 -8.53 8.02
CA ASN A 168 18.55 -9.51 8.57
C ASN A 168 18.96 -10.53 7.50
N GLU A 169 20.18 -10.43 6.96
CA GLU A 169 20.68 -11.33 5.93
C GLU A 169 20.88 -12.77 6.42
N ASN A 170 21.17 -12.97 7.71
CA ASN A 170 21.34 -14.32 8.27
C ASN A 170 20.04 -15.13 8.22
N ASP A 171 18.90 -14.46 8.36
CA ASP A 171 17.59 -15.09 8.32
C ASP A 171 17.21 -15.60 6.92
N LEU A 172 17.88 -15.12 5.86
CA LEU A 172 17.64 -15.59 4.49
C LEU A 172 17.91 -17.09 4.33
N SER A 173 18.80 -17.68 5.16
CA SER A 173 19.06 -19.11 5.20
C SER A 173 17.82 -19.95 5.54
N GLN A 174 16.82 -19.37 6.19
CA GLN A 174 15.55 -20.02 6.52
C GLN A 174 14.63 -20.22 5.30
N ILE A 175 14.88 -19.54 4.18
CA ILE A 175 14.21 -19.77 2.91
C ILE A 175 14.84 -20.99 2.27
N THR A 176 14.07 -22.05 2.06
CA THR A 176 14.57 -23.36 1.61
C THR A 176 13.79 -23.89 0.41
N SER A 177 14.18 -25.04 -0.11
CA SER A 177 13.42 -25.74 -1.16
C SER A 177 12.00 -26.17 -0.75
N LYS A 178 11.63 -26.06 0.53
CA LYS A 178 10.26 -26.31 1.02
C LYS A 178 9.39 -25.06 0.92
N THR A 179 9.99 -23.89 0.79
CA THR A 179 9.27 -22.60 0.76
C THR A 179 8.53 -22.43 -0.56
N ALA A 180 7.21 -22.24 -0.50
CA ALA A 180 6.38 -21.94 -1.65
C ALA A 180 6.61 -20.48 -2.12
N CYS A 181 6.59 -19.57 -1.16
CA CYS A 181 6.80 -18.16 -1.45
C CYS A 181 7.34 -17.39 -0.24
N VAL A 182 7.93 -16.25 -0.55
CA VAL A 182 8.27 -15.19 0.40
C VAL A 182 7.42 -13.97 0.07
N ILE A 183 6.65 -13.47 1.03
CA ILE A 183 5.87 -12.23 0.87
C ILE A 183 6.55 -11.09 1.63
N VAL A 184 6.76 -9.96 0.97
CA VAL A 184 7.46 -8.79 1.53
C VAL A 184 6.90 -7.48 1.00
N GLU A 185 6.82 -6.47 1.86
CA GLU A 185 6.67 -5.08 1.45
C GLU A 185 8.08 -4.57 1.04
N PRO A 186 8.30 -3.99 -0.15
CA PRO A 186 9.61 -3.41 -0.51
C PRO A 186 10.09 -2.34 0.46
N ILE A 187 9.15 -1.64 1.10
CA ILE A 187 9.34 -0.77 2.26
C ILE A 187 8.23 -1.13 3.24
N GLN A 188 8.57 -1.58 4.44
CA GLN A 188 7.56 -1.88 5.44
C GLN A 188 6.84 -0.60 5.87
N GLY A 189 5.55 -0.48 5.52
CA GLY A 189 4.78 0.73 5.77
C GLY A 189 4.41 0.88 7.24
N GLU A 190 3.62 -0.05 7.76
CA GLU A 190 3.05 0.04 9.12
C GLU A 190 4.07 -0.17 10.25
N ALA A 191 5.28 -0.65 9.94
CA ALA A 191 6.44 -0.67 10.83
C ALA A 191 7.07 0.72 11.06
N GLY A 192 6.50 1.78 10.46
CA GLY A 192 7.02 3.14 10.54
C GLY A 192 8.00 3.46 9.41
N VAL A 193 7.73 2.99 8.22
CA VAL A 193 8.48 3.22 6.97
C VAL A 193 9.93 2.75 7.07
N ILE A 194 10.10 1.43 7.15
CA ILE A 194 11.44 0.80 7.21
C ILE A 194 11.91 0.48 5.79
N LEU A 195 13.02 1.10 5.40
CA LEU A 195 13.67 0.92 4.11
C LEU A 195 14.55 -0.35 4.10
N PRO A 196 14.74 -1.00 2.94
CA PRO A 196 15.74 -2.05 2.83
C PRO A 196 17.16 -1.48 2.97
N ASN A 197 17.97 -2.10 3.82
CA ASN A 197 19.34 -1.71 4.05
C ASN A 197 20.23 -1.96 2.84
N GLU A 198 21.26 -1.12 2.69
CA GLU A 198 22.39 -1.41 1.81
C GLU A 198 23.39 -2.31 2.53
N ILE A 199 23.77 -3.39 1.88
CA ILE A 199 24.69 -4.42 2.40
C ILE A 199 25.93 -4.43 1.53
N LYS A 200 27.09 -4.29 2.14
CA LYS A 200 28.38 -4.33 1.48
C LYS A 200 29.00 -5.70 1.62
N ASN A 201 29.19 -6.42 0.52
CA ASN A 201 29.84 -7.72 0.54
C ASN A 201 31.38 -7.59 0.58
N GLU A 202 32.07 -8.71 0.81
CA GLU A 202 33.55 -8.79 0.87
C GLU A 202 34.26 -8.26 -0.40
N LYS A 203 33.59 -8.30 -1.56
CA LYS A 203 34.11 -7.77 -2.85
C LYS A 203 33.77 -6.29 -3.06
N LEU A 204 33.42 -5.56 -2.00
CA LEU A 204 33.03 -4.13 -2.04
C LEU A 204 31.84 -3.80 -2.95
N LYS A 205 31.06 -4.79 -3.38
CA LYS A 205 29.81 -4.56 -4.12
C LYS A 205 28.69 -4.27 -3.14
N ILE A 206 27.98 -3.17 -3.38
CA ILE A 206 26.81 -2.80 -2.59
C ILE A 206 25.57 -3.43 -3.22
N LYS A 207 24.84 -4.20 -2.42
CA LYS A 207 23.51 -4.72 -2.75
C LYS A 207 22.52 -4.22 -1.70
N ASN A 208 21.28 -4.01 -2.09
CA ASN A 208 20.23 -3.81 -1.08
C ASN A 208 19.67 -5.18 -0.63
N TYR A 209 19.05 -5.18 0.56
CA TYR A 209 18.48 -6.40 1.16
C TYR A 209 17.53 -7.16 0.22
N LEU A 210 16.71 -6.45 -0.57
CA LEU A 210 15.76 -7.09 -1.50
C LEU A 210 16.47 -7.82 -2.64
N GLN A 211 17.66 -7.38 -3.06
CA GLN A 211 18.46 -8.09 -4.07
C GLN A 211 18.99 -9.40 -3.51
N LEU A 212 19.45 -9.43 -2.25
CA LEU A 212 19.87 -10.69 -1.59
C LEU A 212 18.67 -11.63 -1.41
N LEU A 213 17.53 -11.07 -1.02
CA LEU A 213 16.28 -11.84 -0.90
C LEU A 213 15.89 -12.47 -2.25
N ARG A 214 15.99 -11.71 -3.36
CA ARG A 214 15.72 -12.23 -4.72
C ARG A 214 16.66 -13.38 -5.08
N GLU A 215 17.97 -13.20 -4.85
CA GLU A 215 18.98 -14.24 -5.11
C GLU A 215 18.65 -15.52 -4.32
N ARG A 216 18.30 -15.36 -3.05
CA ARG A 216 17.94 -16.53 -2.21
C ARG A 216 16.67 -17.23 -2.69
N CYS A 217 15.66 -16.47 -3.11
CA CYS A 217 14.46 -17.05 -3.71
C CYS A 217 14.77 -17.80 -5.02
N ASP A 218 15.67 -17.25 -5.87
CA ASP A 218 16.09 -17.91 -7.10
C ASP A 218 16.83 -19.24 -6.82
N GLU A 219 17.74 -19.27 -5.84
CA GLU A 219 18.46 -20.48 -5.42
C GLU A 219 17.53 -21.61 -4.94
N THR A 220 16.45 -21.25 -4.28
CA THR A 220 15.50 -22.20 -3.65
C THR A 220 14.27 -22.47 -4.49
N ALA A 221 14.11 -21.76 -5.61
CA ALA A 221 12.91 -21.74 -6.42
C ALA A 221 11.64 -21.38 -5.62
N ALA A 222 11.77 -20.53 -4.58
CA ALA A 222 10.67 -19.94 -3.87
C ALA A 222 10.16 -18.72 -4.65
N LEU A 223 8.84 -18.54 -4.77
CA LEU A 223 8.29 -17.36 -5.45
C LEU A 223 8.41 -16.12 -4.56
N LEU A 224 8.90 -15.02 -5.12
CA LEU A 224 8.96 -13.73 -4.43
C LEU A 224 7.70 -12.92 -4.73
N ILE A 225 6.93 -12.61 -3.68
CA ILE A 225 5.73 -11.76 -3.74
C ILE A 225 6.10 -10.39 -3.19
N PHE A 226 5.97 -9.34 -4.01
CA PHE A 226 6.05 -7.96 -3.53
C PHE A 226 4.64 -7.42 -3.26
N ASP A 227 4.41 -7.04 -2.02
CA ASP A 227 3.26 -6.27 -1.63
C ASP A 227 3.55 -4.77 -1.82
N GLU A 228 3.14 -4.25 -2.97
CA GLU A 228 3.23 -2.82 -3.29
C GLU A 228 1.88 -2.09 -3.15
N ILE A 229 1.01 -2.61 -2.30
CA ILE A 229 -0.30 -2.00 -2.04
C ILE A 229 -0.16 -0.58 -1.48
N GLN A 230 0.85 -0.33 -0.65
CA GLN A 230 1.12 1.01 -0.12
C GLN A 230 2.24 1.74 -0.87
N THR A 231 3.26 1.03 -1.32
CA THR A 231 4.47 1.62 -1.94
C THR A 231 4.32 1.95 -3.42
N GLY A 232 3.40 1.29 -4.11
CA GLY A 232 3.15 1.48 -5.53
C GLY A 232 2.45 2.79 -5.89
N MET A 233 2.17 2.95 -7.16
CA MET A 233 1.42 4.07 -7.73
C MET A 233 2.04 5.44 -7.42
N GLY A 234 3.37 5.53 -7.53
CA GLY A 234 4.12 6.78 -7.43
C GLY A 234 4.47 7.21 -6.00
N ARG A 235 4.03 6.51 -4.97
CA ARG A 235 4.16 6.91 -3.57
C ARG A 235 5.61 7.11 -3.12
N THR A 236 6.51 6.22 -3.51
CA THR A 236 7.92 6.22 -3.14
C THR A 236 8.83 6.98 -4.12
N GLY A 237 8.25 7.68 -5.09
CA GLY A 237 8.99 8.43 -6.12
C GLY A 237 8.94 7.76 -7.49
N THR A 238 9.34 6.51 -7.65
CA THR A 238 9.12 5.69 -8.85
C THR A 238 7.65 5.29 -8.97
N LEU A 239 7.21 4.77 -10.12
CA LEU A 239 5.83 4.33 -10.27
C LEU A 239 5.56 3.11 -9.38
N PHE A 240 6.51 2.17 -9.34
CA PHE A 240 6.55 1.04 -8.41
C PHE A 240 7.88 1.03 -7.66
N ALA A 241 7.89 0.59 -6.39
CA ALA A 241 9.09 0.59 -5.56
C ALA A 241 10.15 -0.39 -6.08
N PHE A 242 9.75 -1.50 -6.69
CA PHE A 242 10.67 -2.48 -7.26
C PHE A 242 11.63 -1.87 -8.31
N GLU A 243 11.21 -0.83 -9.03
CA GLU A 243 12.05 -0.14 -10.01
C GLU A 243 13.29 0.48 -9.36
N LYS A 244 13.11 1.11 -8.20
CA LYS A 244 14.21 1.72 -7.43
C LYS A 244 15.22 0.67 -6.95
N TYR A 245 14.71 -0.43 -6.42
CA TYR A 245 15.55 -1.50 -5.85
C TYR A 245 16.08 -2.46 -6.90
N LYS A 246 15.66 -2.33 -8.16
CA LYS A 246 16.08 -3.18 -9.30
C LYS A 246 15.83 -4.67 -9.04
N VAL A 247 14.70 -4.99 -8.43
CA VAL A 247 14.26 -6.35 -8.13
C VAL A 247 12.87 -6.56 -8.71
N VAL A 248 12.74 -7.46 -9.67
CA VAL A 248 11.43 -7.83 -10.24
C VAL A 248 10.90 -9.03 -9.46
N PRO A 249 9.72 -8.93 -8.82
CA PRO A 249 9.11 -10.07 -8.13
C PRO A 249 8.53 -11.07 -9.12
N ASP A 250 8.18 -12.27 -8.64
CA ASP A 250 7.41 -13.25 -9.40
C ASP A 250 5.91 -12.92 -9.37
N ILE A 251 5.43 -12.36 -8.24
CA ILE A 251 4.05 -11.89 -8.06
C ILE A 251 4.08 -10.49 -7.46
N LEU A 252 3.32 -9.57 -8.05
CA LEU A 252 3.16 -8.20 -7.58
C LEU A 252 1.73 -7.98 -7.11
N CYS A 253 1.53 -7.54 -5.86
CA CYS A 253 0.23 -7.14 -5.31
C CYS A 253 0.06 -5.63 -5.36
N LEU A 254 -1.08 -5.15 -5.88
CA LEU A 254 -1.46 -3.75 -5.97
C LEU A 254 -2.87 -3.53 -5.41
N ALA A 255 -3.12 -2.37 -4.79
CA ALA A 255 -4.45 -1.89 -4.42
C ALA A 255 -4.40 -0.38 -4.08
N LYS A 256 -5.28 0.11 -3.19
CA LYS A 256 -5.31 1.51 -2.74
C LYS A 256 -5.34 2.48 -3.92
N ALA A 257 -4.28 3.24 -4.16
CA ALA A 257 -4.20 4.20 -5.26
C ALA A 257 -4.37 3.57 -6.66
N PHE A 258 -4.17 2.26 -6.78
CA PHE A 258 -4.41 1.49 -8.00
C PHE A 258 -5.86 1.58 -8.47
N GLY A 259 -6.81 1.69 -7.55
CA GLY A 259 -8.24 1.89 -7.86
C GLY A 259 -8.66 3.34 -8.12
N GLY A 260 -7.73 4.32 -8.00
CA GLY A 260 -8.07 5.74 -8.22
C GLY A 260 -9.11 6.30 -7.25
N GLY A 261 -9.21 5.74 -6.05
CA GLY A 261 -10.20 6.08 -5.02
C GLY A 261 -11.41 5.14 -4.99
N MET A 262 -11.52 4.20 -5.95
CA MET A 262 -12.51 3.13 -5.94
C MET A 262 -11.88 1.82 -5.39
N PRO A 263 -12.69 0.93 -4.78
CA PRO A 263 -12.21 -0.39 -4.36
C PRO A 263 -11.69 -1.19 -5.54
N LEU A 264 -10.39 -1.50 -5.53
CA LEU A 264 -9.74 -2.34 -6.54
C LEU A 264 -8.42 -2.85 -5.97
N GLY A 265 -8.14 -4.12 -6.19
CA GLY A 265 -6.85 -4.74 -6.00
C GLY A 265 -6.46 -5.55 -7.21
N ALA A 266 -5.24 -6.06 -7.22
CA ALA A 266 -4.77 -7.01 -8.21
C ALA A 266 -3.57 -7.78 -7.69
N PHE A 267 -3.42 -9.02 -8.13
CA PHE A 267 -2.14 -9.72 -8.14
C PHE A 267 -1.73 -10.00 -9.58
N ILE A 268 -0.46 -9.82 -9.87
CA ILE A 268 0.08 -9.76 -11.24
C ILE A 268 1.30 -10.66 -11.29
N SER A 269 1.40 -11.50 -12.32
CA SER A 269 2.50 -12.46 -12.47
C SER A 269 2.80 -12.72 -13.95
N SER A 270 3.66 -13.70 -14.23
CA SER A 270 3.79 -14.23 -15.58
C SER A 270 2.54 -15.01 -15.98
N ARG A 271 2.27 -15.07 -17.28
CA ARG A 271 1.17 -15.89 -17.80
C ARG A 271 1.32 -17.36 -17.39
N GLU A 272 2.54 -17.88 -17.40
CA GLU A 272 2.84 -19.24 -16.99
C GLU A 272 2.37 -19.54 -15.55
N ILE A 273 2.77 -18.69 -14.59
CA ILE A 273 2.36 -18.86 -13.19
C ILE A 273 0.84 -18.69 -13.05
N MET A 274 0.24 -17.69 -13.69
CA MET A 274 -1.19 -17.40 -13.59
C MET A 274 -2.07 -18.52 -14.18
N GLN A 275 -1.59 -19.27 -15.17
CA GLN A 275 -2.31 -20.43 -15.72
C GLN A 275 -2.62 -21.51 -14.66
N ALA A 276 -1.88 -21.58 -13.56
CA ALA A 276 -2.20 -22.47 -12.47
C ALA A 276 -3.63 -22.27 -11.91
N LEU A 277 -4.24 -21.09 -12.08
CA LEU A 277 -5.62 -20.82 -11.62
C LEU A 277 -6.71 -21.35 -12.55
N SER A 278 -6.39 -21.70 -13.80
CA SER A 278 -7.37 -22.02 -14.84
C SER A 278 -7.80 -23.49 -14.92
N HIS A 279 -7.15 -24.38 -14.15
CA HIS A 279 -7.43 -25.82 -14.19
C HIS A 279 -7.24 -26.48 -12.82
N THR A 280 -7.84 -27.65 -12.62
CA THR A 280 -7.67 -28.56 -11.48
C THR A 280 -7.87 -27.94 -10.06
N PRO A 281 -9.07 -27.40 -9.74
CA PRO A 281 -10.24 -27.21 -10.57
C PRO A 281 -10.23 -25.87 -11.32
N ALA A 282 -10.90 -25.79 -12.44
CA ALA A 282 -11.29 -24.51 -13.03
C ALA A 282 -12.19 -23.74 -12.04
N LEU A 283 -12.14 -22.39 -12.08
CA LEU A 283 -12.91 -21.50 -11.19
C LEU A 283 -12.61 -21.71 -9.69
N GLY A 284 -11.47 -22.32 -9.36
CA GLY A 284 -11.04 -22.52 -7.96
C GLY A 284 -10.63 -21.25 -7.21
N HIS A 285 -10.53 -20.12 -7.92
CA HIS A 285 -10.35 -18.79 -7.35
C HIS A 285 -11.14 -17.78 -8.18
N ILE A 286 -12.24 -17.29 -7.64
CA ILE A 286 -13.12 -16.31 -8.26
C ILE A 286 -13.46 -15.18 -7.29
N THR A 287 -13.82 -14.02 -7.82
CA THR A 287 -14.28 -12.86 -7.06
C THR A 287 -15.42 -12.17 -7.82
N THR A 288 -16.48 -11.80 -7.11
CA THR A 288 -17.65 -11.17 -7.73
C THR A 288 -17.35 -9.75 -8.22
N PHE A 289 -16.55 -8.97 -7.50
CA PHE A 289 -16.30 -7.54 -7.78
C PHE A 289 -14.87 -7.23 -8.21
N GLY A 290 -13.99 -8.21 -8.32
CA GLY A 290 -12.61 -8.01 -8.79
C GLY A 290 -12.58 -7.56 -10.24
N GLY A 291 -12.07 -6.36 -10.49
CA GLY A 291 -12.10 -5.75 -11.82
C GLY A 291 -13.45 -5.08 -12.16
N HIS A 292 -14.19 -4.62 -11.15
CA HIS A 292 -15.42 -3.86 -11.33
C HIS A 292 -15.23 -2.73 -12.36
N PRO A 293 -16.10 -2.60 -13.38
CA PRO A 293 -15.90 -1.65 -14.48
C PRO A 293 -15.64 -0.21 -14.03
N LEU A 294 -16.39 0.30 -13.04
CA LEU A 294 -16.18 1.65 -12.50
C LEU A 294 -14.81 1.78 -11.82
N SER A 295 -14.37 0.75 -11.10
CA SER A 295 -13.06 0.76 -10.44
C SER A 295 -11.92 0.68 -11.47
N CYS A 296 -12.07 -0.09 -12.54
CA CYS A 296 -11.07 -0.18 -13.61
C CYS A 296 -10.90 1.16 -14.34
N VAL A 297 -11.99 1.83 -14.73
CA VAL A 297 -11.86 3.15 -15.40
C VAL A 297 -11.31 4.23 -14.48
N ALA A 298 -11.63 4.18 -13.19
CA ALA A 298 -11.08 5.07 -12.16
C ALA A 298 -9.58 4.85 -11.99
N GLY A 299 -9.15 3.60 -11.81
CA GLY A 299 -7.75 3.20 -11.69
C GLY A 299 -6.93 3.54 -12.94
N MET A 300 -7.48 3.28 -14.13
CA MET A 300 -6.87 3.65 -15.40
C MET A 300 -6.65 5.16 -15.53
N ALA A 301 -7.64 5.98 -15.14
CA ALA A 301 -7.49 7.43 -15.13
C ALA A 301 -6.43 7.88 -14.11
N ALA A 302 -6.39 7.26 -12.94
CA ALA A 302 -5.39 7.54 -11.91
C ALA A 302 -3.97 7.17 -12.37
N LEU A 303 -3.76 5.98 -12.94
CA LEU A 303 -2.47 5.53 -13.46
C LEU A 303 -1.94 6.51 -14.51
N LYS A 304 -2.77 6.95 -15.47
CA LYS A 304 -2.39 7.94 -16.48
C LYS A 304 -1.94 9.27 -15.85
N GLU A 305 -2.62 9.73 -14.81
CA GLU A 305 -2.25 10.98 -14.13
C GLU A 305 -0.96 10.85 -13.33
N ILE A 306 -0.75 9.73 -12.64
CA ILE A 306 0.47 9.47 -11.87
C ILE A 306 1.68 9.31 -12.80
N ALA A 307 1.53 8.58 -13.91
CA ALA A 307 2.61 8.34 -14.87
C ALA A 307 3.08 9.62 -15.58
N ARG A 308 2.20 10.63 -15.73
CA ARG A 308 2.59 11.95 -16.28
C ARG A 308 3.47 12.76 -15.33
N GLN A 309 3.44 12.49 -14.03
CA GLN A 309 4.22 13.21 -13.04
C GLN A 309 5.65 12.64 -13.00
N LYS A 310 6.65 13.51 -13.09
CA LYS A 310 8.04 13.09 -12.99
C LYS A 310 8.38 12.55 -11.60
N ALA A 311 9.03 11.39 -11.55
CA ALA A 311 9.48 10.75 -10.30
C ALA A 311 10.38 11.68 -9.45
N GLU A 312 11.24 12.46 -10.10
CA GLU A 312 12.11 13.43 -9.43
C GLU A 312 11.32 14.46 -8.64
N GLY A 313 10.21 14.99 -9.18
CA GLY A 313 9.36 15.95 -8.46
C GLY A 313 8.78 15.38 -7.17
N ARG A 314 8.37 14.10 -7.17
CA ARG A 314 7.88 13.42 -5.97
C ARG A 314 8.98 13.22 -4.94
N ARG A 315 10.20 12.86 -5.35
CA ARG A 315 11.38 12.75 -4.46
C ARG A 315 11.75 14.09 -3.85
N LYS A 316 11.83 15.16 -4.65
CA LYS A 316 12.13 16.53 -4.15
C LYS A 316 11.14 16.99 -3.08
N LYS A 317 9.84 16.67 -3.21
CA LYS A 317 8.84 16.98 -2.19
C LYS A 317 9.09 16.23 -0.89
N GLY A 318 9.47 14.95 -0.95
CA GLY A 318 9.86 14.17 0.23
C GLY A 318 11.08 14.76 0.94
N GLU A 319 12.11 15.10 0.18
CA GLU A 319 13.31 15.75 0.75
C GLU A 319 13.00 17.14 1.35
N LEU A 320 12.03 17.87 0.79
CA LEU A 320 11.59 19.13 1.36
C LEU A 320 10.96 18.93 2.75
N PHE A 321 10.11 17.91 2.93
CA PHE A 321 9.58 17.55 4.26
C PHE A 321 10.71 17.23 5.24
N LYS A 322 11.68 16.37 4.87
CA LYS A 322 12.81 15.99 5.72
C LYS A 322 13.64 17.23 6.14
N LYS A 323 13.86 18.15 5.19
CA LYS A 323 14.61 19.39 5.45
C LYS A 323 13.89 20.33 6.43
N LEU A 324 12.55 20.38 6.38
CA LEU A 324 11.76 21.32 7.18
C LEU A 324 11.38 20.75 8.56
N LEU A 325 11.29 19.43 8.71
CA LEU A 325 10.92 18.77 9.96
C LEU A 325 12.18 18.45 10.80
N VAL A 326 12.86 19.49 11.27
CA VAL A 326 14.06 19.39 12.12
C VAL A 326 13.77 20.06 13.46
N HIS A 327 13.75 19.25 14.54
CA HIS A 327 13.48 19.71 15.89
C HIS A 327 14.16 18.80 16.93
N PRO A 328 14.64 19.28 18.10
CA PRO A 328 15.29 18.43 19.09
C PRO A 328 14.48 17.22 19.58
N ARG A 329 13.14 17.30 19.55
CA ARG A 329 12.24 16.18 19.91
C ARG A 329 11.99 15.22 18.75
N ILE A 330 12.33 15.53 17.51
CA ILE A 330 12.27 14.63 16.37
C ILE A 330 13.57 13.83 16.34
N LYS A 331 13.48 12.52 16.58
CA LYS A 331 14.65 11.63 16.51
C LYS A 331 15.13 11.42 15.08
N GLU A 332 14.19 11.26 14.17
CA GLU A 332 14.46 10.94 12.78
C GLU A 332 13.25 11.27 11.89
N VAL A 333 13.52 11.69 10.65
CA VAL A 333 12.53 11.71 9.56
C VAL A 333 13.03 10.78 8.47
N ARG A 334 12.42 9.59 8.37
CA ARG A 334 12.82 8.56 7.40
C ARG A 334 11.73 8.29 6.37
N GLY A 335 12.13 7.66 5.29
CA GLY A 335 11.21 7.23 4.23
C GLY A 335 11.66 7.64 2.83
N GLU A 336 10.79 7.43 1.85
CA GLU A 336 11.09 7.59 0.43
C GLU A 336 9.92 8.26 -0.30
N GLY A 337 10.24 9.23 -1.16
CA GLY A 337 9.23 10.00 -1.87
C GLY A 337 8.27 10.69 -0.91
N LEU A 338 6.98 10.42 -1.03
CA LEU A 338 5.94 10.94 -0.13
C LEU A 338 5.34 9.83 0.78
N LEU A 339 6.17 8.88 1.19
CA LEU A 339 5.90 7.92 2.26
C LEU A 339 6.96 8.14 3.35
N LEU A 340 6.63 8.94 4.38
CA LEU A 340 7.57 9.35 5.40
C LEU A 340 7.03 9.07 6.80
N ALA A 341 7.94 8.81 7.73
CA ALA A 341 7.69 8.70 9.16
C ALA A 341 8.52 9.74 9.92
N VAL A 342 7.87 10.47 10.82
CA VAL A 342 8.52 11.38 11.76
C VAL A 342 8.54 10.71 13.12
N GLN A 343 9.72 10.28 13.58
CA GLN A 343 9.91 9.49 14.79
C GLN A 343 10.08 10.40 16.02
N PHE A 344 9.27 10.14 17.05
CA PHE A 344 9.39 10.77 18.38
C PHE A 344 9.93 9.78 19.41
N GLU A 345 10.11 10.24 20.67
CA GLU A 345 10.61 9.39 21.75
C GLU A 345 9.56 8.37 22.21
N ARG A 346 8.29 8.79 22.33
CA ARG A 346 7.20 8.01 22.93
C ARG A 346 5.90 8.15 22.15
N GLU A 347 5.08 7.12 22.25
CA GLU A 347 3.74 7.06 21.65
C GLU A 347 2.82 8.19 22.15
N GLU A 348 2.79 8.45 23.46
CA GLU A 348 1.92 9.47 24.06
C GLU A 348 2.29 10.88 23.57
N GLU A 349 3.59 11.12 23.36
CA GLU A 349 4.07 12.38 22.81
C GLU A 349 3.59 12.54 21.36
N ASN A 350 3.80 11.52 20.52
CA ASN A 350 3.35 11.53 19.14
C ASN A 350 1.83 11.76 19.04
N LYS A 351 1.02 11.05 19.82
CA LYS A 351 -0.44 11.19 19.84
C LYS A 351 -0.90 12.60 20.24
N LYS A 352 -0.23 13.23 21.23
CA LYS A 352 -0.49 14.62 21.60
C LYS A 352 -0.16 15.61 20.49
N ILE A 353 0.96 15.40 19.80
CA ILE A 353 1.38 16.23 18.66
C ILE A 353 0.37 16.08 17.51
N ILE A 354 -0.05 14.86 17.18
CA ILE A 354 -1.07 14.59 16.15
C ILE A 354 -2.39 15.30 16.48
N SER A 355 -2.86 15.25 17.73
CA SER A 355 -4.07 15.95 18.14
C SER A 355 -3.97 17.46 17.89
N ARG A 356 -2.85 18.09 18.29
CA ARG A 356 -2.60 19.52 18.04
C ARG A 356 -2.46 19.85 16.54
N CYS A 357 -1.88 18.96 15.74
CA CYS A 357 -1.84 19.11 14.28
C CYS A 357 -3.24 19.18 13.70
N ILE A 358 -4.14 18.27 14.12
CA ILE A 358 -5.55 18.27 13.70
C ILE A 358 -6.25 19.57 14.12
N GLU A 359 -6.02 20.05 15.35
CA GLU A 359 -6.52 21.35 15.81
C GLU A 359 -6.03 22.51 14.93
N LYS A 360 -4.80 22.46 14.43
CA LYS A 360 -4.21 23.45 13.54
C LYS A 360 -4.52 23.27 12.05
N GLY A 361 -5.33 22.24 11.68
CA GLY A 361 -5.77 21.99 10.31
C GLY A 361 -4.83 21.10 9.49
N VAL A 362 -3.98 20.31 10.12
CA VAL A 362 -3.17 19.26 9.49
C VAL A 362 -3.67 17.91 9.94
N LEU A 363 -4.19 17.10 9.02
CA LEU A 363 -4.67 15.76 9.30
C LEU A 363 -3.52 14.77 9.10
N THR A 364 -3.10 14.11 10.16
CA THR A 364 -2.09 13.06 10.19
C THR A 364 -2.46 11.99 11.22
N ASP A 365 -1.76 10.85 11.21
CA ASP A 365 -1.96 9.74 12.12
C ASP A 365 -0.63 9.07 12.49
N TRP A 366 -0.70 7.90 13.14
CA TRP A 366 0.46 7.07 13.51
C TRP A 366 0.46 5.75 12.72
N PHE A 367 1.56 5.01 12.78
CA PHE A 367 1.67 3.68 12.18
C PHE A 367 1.22 2.59 13.16
N LEU A 368 0.56 1.54 12.68
CA LEU A 368 -0.03 0.48 13.50
C LEU A 368 0.98 -0.21 14.42
N PHE A 369 2.21 -0.45 13.92
CA PHE A 369 3.27 -1.13 14.66
C PHE A 369 4.36 -0.18 15.16
N ARG A 370 4.17 1.12 14.96
CA ARG A 370 5.10 2.18 15.36
C ARG A 370 4.33 3.43 15.80
N PRO A 371 3.55 3.33 16.90
CA PRO A 371 2.67 4.43 17.33
C PRO A 371 3.44 5.67 17.84
N ASP A 372 4.73 5.56 18.08
CA ASP A 372 5.67 6.65 18.37
C ASP A 372 6.16 7.39 17.10
N ALA A 373 5.69 7.02 15.90
CA ALA A 373 5.99 7.70 14.66
C ALA A 373 4.73 8.28 13.99
N MET A 374 4.83 9.54 13.54
CA MET A 374 3.79 10.25 12.79
C MET A 374 3.94 9.95 11.29
N ARG A 375 2.83 9.69 10.62
CA ARG A 375 2.77 9.44 9.17
C ARG A 375 2.72 10.74 8.38
N ILE A 376 3.52 10.82 7.31
CA ILE A 376 3.43 11.86 6.29
C ILE A 376 3.27 11.18 4.93
N ALA A 377 2.02 11.10 4.46
CA ALA A 377 1.67 10.45 3.19
C ALA A 377 0.61 11.26 2.42
N PRO A 378 0.89 12.55 2.08
CA PRO A 378 -0.07 13.42 1.39
C PRO A 378 -0.39 12.92 -0.02
N PRO A 379 -1.45 13.41 -0.68
CA PRO A 379 -1.61 13.27 -2.12
C PRO A 379 -0.35 13.77 -2.86
N LEU A 380 0.05 13.07 -3.93
CA LEU A 380 1.28 13.38 -4.69
C LEU A 380 1.25 14.77 -5.36
N ILE A 381 0.07 15.34 -5.47
CA ILE A 381 -0.18 16.66 -6.05
C ILE A 381 0.11 17.83 -5.07
N ILE A 382 0.44 17.55 -3.80
CA ILE A 382 0.78 18.58 -2.82
C ILE A 382 1.87 19.52 -3.36
N SER A 383 1.69 20.82 -3.21
CA SER A 383 2.65 21.87 -3.64
C SER A 383 3.69 22.15 -2.56
N GLU A 384 4.83 22.74 -2.94
CA GLU A 384 5.87 23.16 -1.99
C GLU A 384 5.35 24.18 -0.97
N LYS A 385 4.43 25.08 -1.38
CA LYS A 385 3.78 26.04 -0.48
C LYS A 385 2.97 25.34 0.60
N GLU A 386 2.23 24.31 0.21
CA GLU A 386 1.42 23.51 1.12
C GLU A 386 2.29 22.65 2.05
N ILE A 387 3.41 22.12 1.55
CA ILE A 387 4.40 21.40 2.36
C ILE A 387 4.97 22.33 3.44
N LYS A 388 5.41 23.55 3.06
CA LYS A 388 5.96 24.52 4.00
C LYS A 388 4.95 24.87 5.10
N TRP A 389 3.71 25.14 4.70
CA TRP A 389 2.63 25.45 5.65
C TRP A 389 2.33 24.26 6.59
N ALA A 390 2.24 23.05 6.06
CA ALA A 390 1.98 21.87 6.87
C ALA A 390 3.13 21.60 7.87
N CYS A 391 4.39 21.73 7.43
CA CYS A 391 5.55 21.58 8.31
C CYS A 391 5.56 22.65 9.41
N GLU A 392 5.26 23.92 9.09
CA GLU A 392 5.13 24.99 10.09
C GLU A 392 4.11 24.60 11.17
N LYS A 393 2.91 24.13 10.79
CA LYS A 393 1.88 23.72 11.75
C LYS A 393 2.26 22.47 12.55
N ILE A 394 2.98 21.53 11.97
CA ILE A 394 3.56 20.39 12.70
C ILE A 394 4.57 20.90 13.73
N MET A 395 5.52 21.77 13.34
CA MET A 395 6.54 22.33 14.24
C MET A 395 5.93 23.12 15.40
N GLU A 396 4.90 23.95 15.13
CA GLU A 396 4.12 24.64 16.17
C GLU A 396 3.36 23.69 17.12
N SER A 397 3.19 22.41 16.75
CA SER A 397 2.50 21.40 17.56
C SER A 397 3.45 20.62 18.48
N ILE A 398 4.76 20.74 18.24
CA ILE A 398 5.82 20.13 19.05
C ILE A 398 6.17 21.12 20.17
N VAL A 399 5.46 21.02 21.29
CA VAL A 399 5.68 21.90 22.47
C VAL A 399 6.23 21.10 23.65
#